data_4e4747622883ef8deef6daa1f5725b7f
#
_entry.id   4e4747622883ef8deef6daa1f5725b7f
#
_cell.length_a   1.000
_cell.length_b   1.000
_cell.length_c   1.000
_cell.angle_alpha   90.00
_cell.angle_beta   90.00
_cell.angle_gamma   90.00
#
_symmetry.space_group_name_H-M   'P 1'
#
loop_
_entity.id
_entity.type
_entity.pdbx_description
1 polymer ?
#
loop_
_entity_poly.entity_id
_entity_poly.type
_entity_poly.pdbx_seq_one_letter_code
_entity_poly.pdbx_strand_id
1 'polypeptide(L)'
;MIERNFFETIVAGENPASIIQPYNKNILLEKPVIVYKFEDAEFLRAKHIEFYNGLIYSGNFTDDEIENLKETRDEIMHVSAEDFFYDLACEYDIDDDGNAVTNKNLNGKYSFYQNGKLFSVPFITLDGREVFQARKKDVDWAKMHLNGKKVYENAWDMVMGKKKPKTDEEKIIYENMRNRVEYFRLFKTKDNYVMQSTAFWAYAFVDENKWTELDETTSQFEWVKNFYDRFIKPLDDNTLLTIFECKK
;
A
#
# COMPACT_ATOMS: atom_id res chain seq x y z
N MET A 1 21.96 2.41 2.00
CA MET A 1 20.60 2.78 1.51
C MET A 1 19.63 2.39 2.61
N ILE A 2 19.06 3.34 3.34
CA ILE A 2 18.04 3.05 4.35
C ILE A 2 16.79 2.71 3.55
N GLU A 3 16.39 1.46 3.54
CA GLU A 3 15.09 1.04 2.99
C GLU A 3 14.00 1.79 3.75
N ARG A 4 13.39 2.76 3.10
CA ARG A 4 12.25 3.50 3.65
C ARG A 4 10.99 2.67 3.42
N ASN A 5 10.77 1.67 4.26
CA ASN A 5 9.55 0.87 4.24
C ASN A 5 8.35 1.61 4.90
N PHE A 6 8.35 2.95 4.85
CA PHE A 6 7.25 3.76 5.35
C PHE A 6 6.25 4.07 4.24
N PHE A 7 4.98 4.07 4.59
CA PHE A 7 3.87 4.45 3.72
C PHE A 7 2.89 5.36 4.46
N GLU A 8 2.24 6.23 3.70
CA GLU A 8 1.25 7.16 4.23
C GLU A 8 -0.11 6.47 4.40
N THR A 9 -0.74 6.70 5.55
CA THR A 9 -2.04 6.16 5.90
C THR A 9 -2.93 7.29 6.42
N ILE A 10 -4.13 7.43 5.86
CA ILE A 10 -5.16 8.33 6.39
C ILE A 10 -6.07 7.54 7.31
N VAL A 11 -6.23 8.02 8.53
CA VAL A 11 -7.16 7.45 9.52
C VAL A 11 -8.31 8.42 9.75
N ALA A 12 -9.55 7.93 9.61
CA ALA A 12 -10.78 8.69 9.80
C ALA A 12 -11.47 8.29 11.11
N GLY A 13 -11.66 9.25 12.02
CA GLY A 13 -12.37 9.06 13.30
C GLY A 13 -11.74 9.79 14.46
N GLU A 14 -12.47 9.90 15.59
CA GLU A 14 -12.10 10.74 16.74
C GLU A 14 -10.87 10.22 17.52
N ASN A 15 -10.66 8.91 17.53
CA ASN A 15 -9.56 8.27 18.23
C ASN A 15 -8.61 7.53 17.26
N PRO A 16 -7.85 8.25 16.43
CA PRO A 16 -7.09 7.65 15.33
C PRO A 16 -6.09 6.59 15.80
N ALA A 17 -5.47 6.76 16.96
CA ALA A 17 -4.57 5.78 17.52
C ALA A 17 -5.28 4.45 17.88
N SER A 18 -6.48 4.52 18.44
CA SER A 18 -7.30 3.32 18.72
C SER A 18 -7.82 2.66 17.46
N ILE A 19 -8.17 3.45 16.43
CA ILE A 19 -8.67 2.94 15.14
C ILE A 19 -7.57 2.18 14.41
N ILE A 20 -6.33 2.65 14.43
CA ILE A 20 -5.21 2.00 13.73
C ILE A 20 -4.61 0.82 14.53
N GLN A 21 -4.74 0.82 15.87
CA GLN A 21 -4.14 -0.18 16.75
C GLN A 21 -4.41 -1.64 16.34
N PRO A 22 -5.64 -2.05 15.97
CA PRO A 22 -5.92 -3.45 15.60
C PRO A 22 -5.07 -3.99 14.43
N TYR A 23 -4.43 -3.11 13.67
CA TYR A 23 -3.60 -3.44 12.51
C TYR A 23 -2.09 -3.44 12.83
N ASN A 24 -1.70 -3.32 14.09
CA ASN A 24 -0.29 -3.41 14.50
C ASN A 24 0.16 -4.87 14.55
N LYS A 25 1.19 -5.23 13.81
CA LYS A 25 1.79 -6.58 13.76
C LYS A 25 2.35 -7.04 15.11
N ASN A 26 2.80 -6.10 15.95
CA ASN A 26 3.46 -6.39 17.21
C ASN A 26 2.46 -6.66 18.36
N ILE A 27 1.16 -6.55 18.10
CA ILE A 27 0.15 -6.94 19.09
C ILE A 27 0.04 -8.46 19.09
N LEU A 28 0.25 -9.05 20.25
CA LEU A 28 -0.02 -10.46 20.47
C LEU A 28 -1.48 -10.65 20.89
N LEU A 29 -2.11 -11.65 20.30
CA LEU A 29 -3.47 -12.05 20.65
C LEU A 29 -3.45 -12.75 22.02
N GLU A 30 -4.46 -12.50 22.85
CA GLU A 30 -4.61 -13.17 24.16
C GLU A 30 -4.80 -14.68 24.02
N LYS A 31 -5.41 -15.11 22.93
CA LYS A 31 -5.59 -16.53 22.59
C LYS A 31 -5.06 -16.79 21.19
N PRO A 32 -4.38 -17.93 21.00
CA PRO A 32 -3.97 -18.35 19.67
C PRO A 32 -5.16 -18.44 18.71
N VAL A 33 -4.94 -18.11 17.46
CA VAL A 33 -5.90 -18.30 16.37
C VAL A 33 -5.38 -19.39 15.42
N ILE A 34 -6.29 -20.17 14.88
CA ILE A 34 -5.96 -21.18 13.88
C ILE A 34 -5.61 -20.47 12.57
N VAL A 35 -4.43 -20.77 12.04
CA VAL A 35 -3.96 -20.30 10.71
C VAL A 35 -4.34 -21.32 9.65
N TYR A 36 -4.03 -22.61 9.91
CA TYR A 36 -4.37 -23.73 9.05
C TYR A 36 -4.95 -24.86 9.90
N LYS A 37 -6.00 -25.49 9.41
CA LYS A 37 -6.53 -26.69 10.03
C LYS A 37 -5.89 -27.92 9.42
N PHE A 38 -5.52 -28.89 10.25
CA PHE A 38 -4.96 -30.14 9.78
C PHE A 38 -5.95 -30.93 8.88
N GLU A 39 -7.23 -30.88 9.18
CA GLU A 39 -8.29 -31.52 8.36
C GLU A 39 -8.35 -30.98 6.93
N ASP A 40 -7.83 -29.76 6.68
CA ASP A 40 -7.80 -29.10 5.37
C ASP A 40 -6.51 -29.39 4.59
N ALA A 41 -5.59 -30.23 5.10
CA ALA A 41 -4.26 -30.46 4.53
C ALA A 41 -4.28 -30.82 3.03
N GLU A 42 -5.17 -31.74 2.63
CA GLU A 42 -5.32 -32.14 1.23
C GLU A 42 -5.86 -31.01 0.35
N PHE A 43 -6.82 -30.25 0.86
CA PHE A 43 -7.36 -29.07 0.17
C PHE A 43 -6.29 -27.98 0.02
N LEU A 44 -5.51 -27.70 1.06
CA LEU A 44 -4.42 -26.71 1.03
C LEU A 44 -3.35 -27.13 0.00
N ARG A 45 -2.95 -28.39 -0.02
CA ARG A 45 -2.02 -28.96 -0.99
C ARG A 45 -2.54 -28.78 -2.42
N ALA A 46 -3.80 -29.15 -2.67
CA ALA A 46 -4.44 -29.00 -3.98
C ALA A 46 -4.48 -27.53 -4.44
N LYS A 47 -4.77 -26.59 -3.53
CA LYS A 47 -4.76 -25.14 -3.81
C LYS A 47 -3.39 -24.61 -4.15
N HIS A 48 -2.33 -25.08 -3.53
CA HIS A 48 -0.96 -24.70 -3.88
C HIS A 48 -0.57 -25.20 -5.27
N ILE A 49 -0.94 -26.44 -5.61
CA ILE A 49 -0.73 -26.98 -6.96
C ILE A 49 -1.47 -26.14 -8.01
N GLU A 50 -2.73 -25.78 -7.74
CA GLU A 50 -3.53 -24.89 -8.60
C GLU A 50 -2.86 -23.51 -8.80
N PHE A 51 -2.34 -22.93 -7.71
CA PHE A 51 -1.62 -21.66 -7.74
C PHE A 51 -0.38 -21.72 -8.63
N TYR A 52 0.48 -22.74 -8.47
CA TYR A 52 1.66 -22.91 -9.32
C TYR A 52 1.30 -23.17 -10.77
N ASN A 53 0.26 -23.91 -11.05
CA ASN A 53 -0.26 -24.07 -12.42
C ASN A 53 -0.68 -22.71 -13.01
N GLY A 54 -1.37 -21.86 -12.24
CA GLY A 54 -1.74 -20.51 -12.63
C GLY A 54 -0.53 -19.66 -12.99
N LEU A 55 0.54 -19.70 -12.21
CA LEU A 55 1.79 -18.99 -12.50
C LEU A 55 2.46 -19.50 -13.78
N ILE A 56 2.62 -20.82 -13.92
CA ILE A 56 3.24 -21.47 -15.09
C ILE A 56 2.55 -21.06 -16.40
N TYR A 57 1.22 -20.97 -16.40
CA TYR A 57 0.43 -20.64 -17.60
C TYR A 57 0.12 -19.15 -17.76
N SER A 58 0.57 -18.28 -16.84
CA SER A 58 0.29 -16.84 -16.89
C SER A 58 0.98 -16.09 -18.04
N GLY A 59 2.07 -16.64 -18.58
CA GLY A 59 2.89 -15.99 -19.61
C GLY A 59 3.77 -14.83 -19.10
N ASN A 60 3.91 -14.69 -17.77
CA ASN A 60 4.63 -13.57 -17.14
C ASN A 60 6.08 -13.92 -16.74
N PHE A 61 6.53 -15.15 -16.96
CA PHE A 61 7.81 -15.68 -16.50
C PHE A 61 8.68 -16.13 -17.66
N THR A 62 10.01 -16.10 -17.46
CA THR A 62 10.99 -16.66 -18.39
C THR A 62 10.97 -18.19 -18.36
N ASP A 63 11.57 -18.83 -19.36
CA ASP A 63 11.63 -20.31 -19.45
C ASP A 63 12.32 -20.92 -18.22
N ASP A 64 13.41 -20.32 -17.72
CA ASP A 64 14.13 -20.79 -16.52
C ASP A 64 13.26 -20.65 -15.24
N GLU A 65 12.51 -19.56 -15.11
CA GLU A 65 11.58 -19.37 -13.98
C GLU A 65 10.41 -20.36 -14.05
N ILE A 66 9.89 -20.62 -15.25
CA ILE A 66 8.84 -21.63 -15.46
C ILE A 66 9.33 -23.03 -15.08
N GLU A 67 10.58 -23.39 -15.37
CA GLU A 67 11.13 -24.68 -14.97
C GLU A 67 11.21 -24.81 -13.45
N ASN A 68 11.71 -23.80 -12.74
CA ASN A 68 11.72 -23.76 -11.28
C ASN A 68 10.30 -23.87 -10.67
N LEU A 69 9.31 -23.19 -11.27
CA LEU A 69 7.91 -23.28 -10.81
C LEU A 69 7.34 -24.68 -11.00
N LYS A 70 7.70 -25.39 -12.09
CA LYS A 70 7.29 -26.79 -12.32
C LYS A 70 7.94 -27.73 -11.31
N GLU A 71 9.26 -27.58 -11.06
CA GLU A 71 9.96 -28.38 -10.06
C GLU A 71 9.28 -28.25 -8.68
N THR A 72 9.03 -27.01 -8.21
CA THR A 72 8.34 -26.79 -6.94
C THR A 72 6.94 -27.41 -6.91
N ARG A 73 6.15 -27.22 -7.99
CA ARG A 73 4.82 -27.85 -8.10
C ARG A 73 4.92 -29.37 -8.01
N ASP A 74 5.85 -29.97 -8.72
CA ASP A 74 6.00 -31.41 -8.80
C ASP A 74 6.48 -32.00 -7.45
N GLU A 75 7.33 -31.28 -6.69
CA GLU A 75 7.65 -31.62 -5.31
C GLU A 75 6.39 -31.65 -4.45
N ILE A 76 5.54 -30.62 -4.49
CA ILE A 76 4.27 -30.59 -3.74
C ILE A 76 3.35 -31.75 -4.15
N MET A 77 3.33 -32.13 -5.42
CA MET A 77 2.52 -33.27 -5.89
C MET A 77 2.99 -34.62 -5.34
N HIS A 78 4.27 -34.77 -5.02
CA HIS A 78 4.86 -36.05 -4.60
C HIS A 78 4.91 -36.23 -3.08
N VAL A 79 4.73 -35.18 -2.27
CA VAL A 79 4.65 -35.29 -0.82
C VAL A 79 3.24 -35.66 -0.36
N SER A 80 3.12 -36.29 0.83
CA SER A 80 1.82 -36.54 1.45
C SER A 80 1.14 -35.22 1.85
N ALA A 81 -0.19 -35.21 2.01
CA ALA A 81 -0.90 -34.05 2.52
C ALA A 81 -0.45 -33.68 3.94
N GLU A 82 -0.11 -34.65 4.76
CA GLU A 82 0.41 -34.47 6.12
C GLU A 82 1.79 -33.78 6.09
N ASP A 83 2.75 -34.29 5.32
CA ASP A 83 4.07 -33.71 5.21
C ASP A 83 3.98 -32.30 4.64
N PHE A 84 3.18 -32.09 3.60
CA PHE A 84 2.91 -30.77 3.04
C PHE A 84 2.36 -29.80 4.09
N PHE A 85 1.42 -30.25 4.94
CA PHE A 85 0.85 -29.43 5.99
C PHE A 85 1.91 -28.97 7.00
N TYR A 86 2.76 -29.89 7.48
CA TYR A 86 3.80 -29.53 8.44
C TYR A 86 4.87 -28.64 7.85
N ASP A 87 5.21 -28.79 6.57
CA ASP A 87 6.09 -27.86 5.87
C ASP A 87 5.46 -26.45 5.76
N LEU A 88 4.18 -26.38 5.40
CA LEU A 88 3.44 -25.11 5.33
C LEU A 88 3.31 -24.45 6.71
N ALA A 89 3.17 -25.24 7.76
CA ALA A 89 2.97 -24.81 9.14
C ALA A 89 4.27 -24.59 9.92
N CYS A 90 5.44 -24.73 9.32
CA CYS A 90 6.75 -24.77 10.01
C CYS A 90 7.07 -23.51 10.85
N GLU A 91 6.43 -22.36 10.58
CA GLU A 91 6.59 -21.12 11.34
C GLU A 91 5.55 -20.92 12.46
N TYR A 92 4.66 -21.88 12.67
CA TYR A 92 3.53 -21.80 13.60
C TYR A 92 3.64 -22.86 14.70
N ASP A 93 3.00 -22.61 15.83
CA ASP A 93 2.81 -23.64 16.85
C ASP A 93 1.73 -24.65 16.40
N ILE A 94 1.81 -25.88 16.89
CA ILE A 94 0.80 -26.90 16.61
C ILE A 94 0.00 -27.12 17.91
N ASP A 95 -1.33 -27.02 17.83
CA ASP A 95 -2.22 -27.28 18.97
C ASP A 95 -2.46 -28.79 19.18
N ASP A 96 -3.23 -29.14 20.23
CA ASP A 96 -3.53 -30.54 20.59
C ASP A 96 -4.37 -31.26 19.52
N ASP A 97 -5.08 -30.53 18.66
CA ASP A 97 -5.88 -31.03 17.55
C ASP A 97 -5.06 -31.14 16.23
N GLY A 98 -3.78 -30.79 16.28
CA GLY A 98 -2.86 -30.81 15.14
C GLY A 98 -2.96 -29.60 14.23
N ASN A 99 -3.70 -28.54 14.61
CA ASN A 99 -3.82 -27.33 13.79
C ASN A 99 -2.63 -26.39 13.99
N ALA A 100 -2.24 -25.68 12.93
CA ALA A 100 -1.27 -24.59 13.00
C ALA A 100 -1.91 -23.36 13.63
N VAL A 101 -1.35 -22.85 14.73
CA VAL A 101 -1.88 -21.73 15.51
C VAL A 101 -0.84 -20.65 15.73
N THR A 102 -1.28 -19.43 15.95
CA THR A 102 -0.39 -18.31 16.26
C THR A 102 -1.04 -17.30 17.18
N ASN A 103 -0.23 -16.68 18.04
CA ASN A 103 -0.62 -15.47 18.79
C ASN A 103 -0.33 -14.18 18.04
N LYS A 104 0.34 -14.24 16.88
CA LYS A 104 0.62 -13.05 16.07
C LYS A 104 -0.68 -12.49 15.53
N ASN A 105 -0.76 -11.15 15.45
CA ASN A 105 -1.90 -10.49 14.85
C ASN A 105 -1.91 -10.67 13.33
N LEU A 106 -2.74 -11.58 12.83
CA LEU A 106 -2.88 -11.86 11.38
C LEU A 106 -3.43 -10.68 10.59
N ASN A 107 -4.13 -9.73 11.25
CA ASN A 107 -4.60 -8.49 10.64
C ASN A 107 -3.51 -7.41 10.62
N GLY A 108 -2.31 -7.72 11.09
CA GLY A 108 -1.21 -6.77 11.20
C GLY A 108 -0.78 -6.23 9.84
N LYS A 109 -0.77 -4.89 9.71
CA LYS A 109 -0.40 -4.18 8.48
C LYS A 109 0.88 -3.37 8.64
N TYR A 110 1.22 -2.99 9.87
CA TYR A 110 2.40 -2.19 10.19
C TYR A 110 3.02 -2.63 11.53
N SER A 111 4.32 -2.35 11.68
CA SER A 111 5.07 -2.61 12.93
C SER A 111 5.25 -1.35 13.80
N PHE A 112 5.22 -0.18 13.18
CA PHE A 112 5.41 1.12 13.83
C PHE A 112 4.66 2.20 13.07
N TYR A 113 4.13 3.22 13.78
CA TYR A 113 3.57 4.42 13.18
C TYR A 113 4.00 5.68 13.91
N GLN A 114 3.96 6.79 13.22
CA GLN A 114 4.16 8.13 13.76
C GLN A 114 3.23 9.12 13.06
N ASN A 115 2.99 10.28 13.67
CA ASN A 115 2.32 11.38 12.99
C ASN A 115 3.15 11.81 11.78
N GLY A 116 2.49 12.15 10.68
CA GLY A 116 3.15 12.57 9.45
C GLY A 116 4.11 13.73 9.70
N LYS A 117 5.38 13.57 9.34
CA LYS A 117 6.43 14.60 9.47
C LYS A 117 7.61 14.42 8.52
N LEU A 118 7.88 13.18 8.08
CA LEU A 118 9.11 12.89 7.33
C LEU A 118 8.93 13.07 5.83
N PHE A 119 7.82 12.58 5.28
CA PHE A 119 7.58 12.59 3.83
C PHE A 119 6.12 12.84 3.45
N SER A 120 5.19 12.75 4.41
CA SER A 120 3.76 12.97 4.16
C SER A 120 3.47 14.44 3.88
N VAL A 121 2.59 14.67 2.93
CA VAL A 121 2.09 16.02 2.63
C VAL A 121 1.03 16.41 3.66
N PRO A 122 1.22 17.49 4.44
CA PRO A 122 0.24 17.90 5.43
C PRO A 122 -1.08 18.35 4.78
N PHE A 123 -2.18 18.26 5.54
CA PHE A 123 -3.40 18.97 5.17
C PHE A 123 -3.15 20.48 5.20
N ILE A 124 -3.69 21.17 4.20
CA ILE A 124 -3.74 22.63 4.18
C ILE A 124 -5.15 23.01 4.63
N THR A 125 -5.25 23.71 5.75
CA THR A 125 -6.53 24.18 6.26
C THR A 125 -7.03 25.43 5.53
N LEU A 126 -8.32 25.75 5.66
CA LEU A 126 -8.94 26.93 5.03
C LEU A 126 -8.28 28.24 5.48
N ASP A 127 -7.70 28.30 6.67
CA ASP A 127 -6.91 29.42 7.18
C ASP A 127 -5.42 29.37 6.76
N GLY A 128 -5.04 28.38 5.96
CA GLY A 128 -3.72 28.26 5.35
C GLY A 128 -2.66 27.57 6.20
N ARG A 129 -2.98 27.00 7.35
CA ARG A 129 -2.03 26.25 8.18
C ARG A 129 -1.80 24.84 7.60
N GLU A 130 -0.59 24.33 7.81
CA GLU A 130 -0.22 22.95 7.50
C GLU A 130 -0.31 22.11 8.77
N VAL A 131 -1.14 21.05 8.72
CA VAL A 131 -1.40 20.17 9.85
C VAL A 131 -1.49 18.70 9.42
N PHE A 132 -1.18 17.76 10.32
CA PHE A 132 -1.34 16.32 10.06
C PHE A 132 -2.62 15.74 10.65
N GLN A 133 -3.45 16.60 11.24
CA GLN A 133 -4.76 16.25 11.75
C GLN A 133 -5.71 17.43 11.57
N ALA A 134 -6.86 17.20 10.95
CA ALA A 134 -7.89 18.22 10.74
C ALA A 134 -9.27 17.58 10.59
N ARG A 135 -10.32 18.34 10.88
CA ARG A 135 -11.66 17.96 10.46
C ARG A 135 -11.78 18.11 8.93
N LYS A 136 -12.52 17.21 8.29
CA LYS A 136 -12.70 17.22 6.83
C LYS A 136 -13.13 18.60 6.32
N LYS A 137 -14.10 19.27 7.01
CA LYS A 137 -14.60 20.61 6.66
C LYS A 137 -13.57 21.73 6.75
N ASP A 138 -12.53 21.55 7.57
CA ASP A 138 -11.51 22.57 7.81
C ASP A 138 -10.36 22.49 6.80
N VAL A 139 -10.32 21.45 5.96
CA VAL A 139 -9.31 21.26 4.92
C VAL A 139 -9.69 21.98 3.64
N ASP A 140 -8.76 22.75 3.07
CA ASP A 140 -8.88 23.35 1.73
C ASP A 140 -8.61 22.27 0.65
N TRP A 141 -9.61 21.48 0.35
CA TRP A 141 -9.51 20.39 -0.62
C TRP A 141 -9.16 20.91 -2.02
N ALA A 142 -9.64 22.09 -2.40
CA ALA A 142 -9.27 22.67 -3.68
C ALA A 142 -7.77 22.93 -3.76
N LYS A 143 -7.19 23.46 -2.67
CA LYS A 143 -5.75 23.70 -2.58
C LYS A 143 -4.96 22.41 -2.47
N MET A 144 -5.46 21.40 -1.74
CA MET A 144 -4.83 20.07 -1.68
C MET A 144 -4.72 19.41 -3.07
N HIS A 145 -5.76 19.50 -3.89
CA HIS A 145 -5.75 18.97 -5.25
C HIS A 145 -4.94 19.80 -6.26
N LEU A 146 -4.76 21.10 -6.00
CA LEU A 146 -4.02 22.00 -6.90
C LEU A 146 -2.58 22.23 -6.44
N ASN A 147 -2.27 21.82 -5.21
CA ASN A 147 -0.95 22.04 -4.63
C ASN A 147 0.11 21.35 -5.49
N GLY A 148 1.06 22.13 -5.95
CA GLY A 148 2.13 21.63 -6.80
C GLY A 148 1.79 21.50 -8.29
N LYS A 149 0.53 21.64 -8.75
CA LYS A 149 0.17 21.47 -10.16
C LYS A 149 1.11 22.24 -11.10
N LYS A 150 1.34 23.53 -10.82
CA LYS A 150 2.25 24.36 -11.62
C LYS A 150 3.70 23.87 -11.58
N VAL A 151 4.13 23.34 -10.43
CA VAL A 151 5.48 22.77 -10.26
C VAL A 151 5.64 21.54 -11.15
N TYR A 152 4.67 20.64 -11.12
CA TYR A 152 4.70 19.42 -11.94
C TYR A 152 4.54 19.71 -13.43
N GLU A 153 3.67 20.64 -13.82
CA GLU A 153 3.56 21.10 -15.21
C GLU A 153 4.87 21.72 -15.70
N ASN A 154 5.53 22.56 -14.89
CA ASN A 154 6.84 23.10 -15.19
C ASN A 154 7.91 22.02 -15.31
N ALA A 155 7.94 21.06 -14.39
CA ALA A 155 8.88 19.95 -14.45
C ALA A 155 8.74 19.15 -15.76
N TRP A 156 7.51 18.84 -16.14
CA TRP A 156 7.22 18.18 -17.42
C TRP A 156 7.77 18.98 -18.61
N ASP A 157 7.45 20.28 -18.65
CA ASP A 157 7.86 21.15 -19.77
C ASP A 157 9.38 21.34 -19.84
N MET A 158 10.08 21.34 -18.67
CA MET A 158 11.55 21.36 -18.63
C MET A 158 12.17 20.07 -19.13
N VAL A 159 11.69 18.91 -18.67
CA VAL A 159 12.22 17.59 -19.09
C VAL A 159 11.93 17.33 -20.56
N MET A 160 10.79 17.79 -21.07
CA MET A 160 10.43 17.70 -22.50
C MET A 160 11.12 18.74 -23.38
N GLY A 161 12.00 19.56 -22.82
CA GLY A 161 12.77 20.56 -23.56
C GLY A 161 11.98 21.77 -24.05
N LYS A 162 10.71 21.94 -23.61
CA LYS A 162 9.88 23.09 -23.95
C LYS A 162 10.28 24.35 -23.18
N LYS A 163 10.91 24.17 -22.03
CA LYS A 163 11.39 25.22 -21.14
C LYS A 163 12.78 24.85 -20.60
N LYS A 164 13.67 25.81 -20.46
CA LYS A 164 14.96 25.60 -19.76
C LYS A 164 14.86 26.09 -18.31
N PRO A 165 15.39 25.35 -17.33
CA PRO A 165 15.43 25.80 -15.94
C PRO A 165 16.32 27.09 -15.86
N LYS A 166 15.78 28.15 -15.28
CA LYS A 166 16.46 29.47 -15.19
C LYS A 166 16.93 29.77 -13.77
N THR A 167 16.17 29.33 -12.74
CA THR A 167 16.51 29.56 -11.34
C THR A 167 17.08 28.30 -10.71
N ASP A 168 17.74 28.42 -9.55
CA ASP A 168 18.26 27.26 -8.84
C ASP A 168 17.13 26.34 -8.33
N GLU A 169 15.98 26.92 -7.95
CA GLU A 169 14.78 26.12 -7.62
C GLU A 169 14.30 25.32 -8.83
N GLU A 170 14.22 25.91 -10.01
CA GLU A 170 13.83 25.19 -11.23
C GLU A 170 14.82 24.07 -11.59
N LYS A 171 16.12 24.26 -11.35
CA LYS A 171 17.15 23.21 -11.55
C LYS A 171 16.94 22.05 -10.59
N ILE A 172 16.68 22.33 -9.30
CA ILE A 172 16.39 21.30 -8.28
C ILE A 172 15.12 20.54 -8.65
N ILE A 173 14.06 21.23 -9.06
CA ILE A 173 12.82 20.60 -9.53
C ILE A 173 13.08 19.70 -10.75
N TYR A 174 13.84 20.19 -11.73
CA TYR A 174 14.19 19.45 -12.93
C TYR A 174 14.92 18.14 -12.59
N GLU A 175 15.95 18.21 -11.76
CA GLU A 175 16.76 17.04 -11.37
C GLU A 175 15.93 16.02 -10.57
N ASN A 176 15.16 16.49 -9.61
CA ASN A 176 14.34 15.61 -8.75
C ASN A 176 13.18 14.92 -9.51
N MET A 177 12.60 15.60 -10.50
CA MET A 177 11.43 15.11 -11.22
C MET A 177 11.73 14.44 -12.55
N ARG A 178 12.97 14.54 -13.03
CA ARG A 178 13.37 14.06 -14.35
C ARG A 178 13.00 12.59 -14.59
N ASN A 179 13.44 11.70 -13.72
CA ASN A 179 13.20 10.25 -13.88
C ASN A 179 11.71 9.92 -13.90
N ARG A 180 10.93 10.60 -13.05
CA ARG A 180 9.47 10.42 -12.99
C ARG A 180 8.80 10.90 -14.27
N VAL A 181 9.16 12.08 -14.79
CA VAL A 181 8.63 12.59 -16.04
C VAL A 181 8.99 11.69 -17.22
N GLU A 182 10.25 11.22 -17.29
CA GLU A 182 10.69 10.34 -18.36
C GLU A 182 9.95 8.99 -18.34
N TYR A 183 9.69 8.42 -17.15
CA TYR A 183 8.86 7.24 -17.00
C TYR A 183 7.44 7.46 -17.56
N PHE A 184 6.79 8.56 -17.15
CA PHE A 184 5.43 8.86 -17.63
C PHE A 184 5.39 9.19 -19.13
N ARG A 185 6.45 9.76 -19.68
CA ARG A 185 6.57 10.02 -21.11
C ARG A 185 6.47 8.74 -21.97
N LEU A 186 7.01 7.65 -21.48
CA LEU A 186 7.00 6.38 -22.22
C LEU A 186 5.61 5.73 -22.29
N PHE A 187 4.80 5.94 -21.27
CA PHE A 187 3.56 5.18 -21.10
C PHE A 187 2.29 6.03 -21.06
N LYS A 188 2.42 7.35 -20.86
CA LYS A 188 1.30 8.21 -20.49
C LYS A 188 1.39 9.62 -21.08
N THR A 189 0.30 10.37 -20.93
CA THR A 189 0.23 11.78 -21.29
C THR A 189 0.69 12.69 -20.16
N LYS A 190 0.92 13.99 -20.48
CA LYS A 190 1.18 15.04 -19.48
C LYS A 190 0.07 15.11 -18.42
N ASP A 191 -1.19 15.00 -18.85
CA ASP A 191 -2.33 15.11 -17.94
C ASP A 191 -2.33 13.98 -16.90
N ASN A 192 -2.00 12.75 -17.31
CA ASN A 192 -1.86 11.62 -16.37
C ASN A 192 -0.72 11.83 -15.37
N TYR A 193 0.42 12.36 -15.82
CA TYR A 193 1.53 12.69 -14.94
C TYR A 193 1.14 13.75 -13.90
N VAL A 194 0.56 14.86 -14.35
CA VAL A 194 0.15 15.97 -13.49
C VAL A 194 -0.92 15.50 -12.51
N MET A 195 -1.92 14.76 -12.97
CA MET A 195 -2.99 14.22 -12.12
C MET A 195 -2.44 13.32 -11.02
N GLN A 196 -1.60 12.33 -11.35
CA GLN A 196 -1.02 11.43 -10.34
C GLN A 196 -0.07 12.13 -9.37
N SER A 197 0.48 13.27 -9.76
CA SER A 197 1.42 14.02 -8.93
C SER A 197 0.75 15.05 -8.03
N THR A 198 -0.50 15.43 -8.35
CA THR A 198 -1.24 16.49 -7.64
C THR A 198 -2.52 16.02 -6.97
N ALA A 199 -3.04 14.84 -7.32
CA ALA A 199 -4.18 14.28 -6.63
C ALA A 199 -3.83 14.02 -5.15
N PHE A 200 -4.76 14.35 -4.26
CA PHE A 200 -4.64 13.93 -2.86
C PHE A 200 -4.91 12.43 -2.74
N TRP A 201 -3.95 11.70 -2.20
CA TRP A 201 -4.06 10.27 -1.96
C TRP A 201 -3.10 9.78 -0.88
N ALA A 202 -3.38 8.62 -0.31
CA ALA A 202 -2.48 7.89 0.58
C ALA A 202 -2.40 6.42 0.16
N TYR A 203 -1.39 5.70 0.63
CA TYR A 203 -1.24 4.27 0.37
C TYR A 203 -2.36 3.45 1.01
N ALA A 204 -2.80 3.84 2.21
CA ALA A 204 -3.89 3.19 2.92
C ALA A 204 -4.88 4.21 3.49
N PHE A 205 -6.12 3.77 3.64
CA PHE A 205 -7.20 4.46 4.32
C PHE A 205 -7.79 3.53 5.39
N VAL A 206 -8.03 4.07 6.59
CA VAL A 206 -8.57 3.32 7.73
C VAL A 206 -9.72 4.10 8.34
N ASP A 207 -10.84 3.45 8.52
CA ASP A 207 -11.96 3.90 9.33
C ASP A 207 -12.23 2.92 10.48
N GLU A 208 -13.27 3.16 11.27
CA GLU A 208 -13.62 2.32 12.42
C GLU A 208 -13.87 0.85 12.08
N ASN A 209 -14.13 0.54 10.83
CA ASN A 209 -14.57 -0.78 10.39
C ASN A 209 -13.55 -1.50 9.51
N LYS A 210 -12.62 -0.78 8.84
CA LYS A 210 -11.83 -1.39 7.79
C LYS A 210 -10.50 -0.69 7.49
N TRP A 211 -9.47 -1.52 7.30
CA TRP A 211 -8.23 -1.14 6.61
C TRP A 211 -8.39 -1.40 5.12
N THR A 212 -8.15 -0.40 4.30
CA THR A 212 -8.13 -0.52 2.83
C THR A 212 -6.82 0.07 2.32
N GLU A 213 -6.06 -0.70 1.56
CA GLU A 213 -4.76 -0.30 1.02
C GLU A 213 -4.67 -0.53 -0.48
N LEU A 214 -3.70 0.13 -1.11
CA LEU A 214 -3.31 -0.16 -2.48
C LEU A 214 -2.66 -1.55 -2.51
N ASP A 215 -3.30 -2.48 -3.18
CA ASP A 215 -2.85 -3.86 -3.37
C ASP A 215 -2.32 -4.10 -4.80
N GLU A 216 -1.77 -5.28 -5.02
CA GLU A 216 -1.18 -5.66 -6.31
C GLU A 216 -2.22 -5.79 -7.44
N THR A 217 -3.51 -5.95 -7.09
CA THR A 217 -4.60 -6.10 -8.07
C THR A 217 -5.18 -4.76 -8.50
N THR A 218 -4.97 -3.70 -7.70
CA THR A 218 -5.48 -2.37 -7.97
C THR A 218 -4.46 -1.56 -8.76
N SER A 219 -4.85 -1.05 -9.92
CA SER A 219 -4.01 -0.10 -10.67
C SER A 219 -3.71 1.12 -9.80
N GLN A 220 -2.43 1.43 -9.58
CA GLN A 220 -2.02 2.63 -8.85
C GLN A 220 -2.65 3.91 -9.44
N PHE A 221 -2.83 3.95 -10.77
CA PHE A 221 -3.48 5.06 -11.44
C PHE A 221 -4.94 5.22 -10.98
N GLU A 222 -5.71 4.14 -10.99
CA GLU A 222 -7.11 4.16 -10.56
C GLU A 222 -7.25 4.44 -9.06
N TRP A 223 -6.33 3.92 -8.23
CA TRP A 223 -6.28 4.22 -6.81
C TRP A 223 -6.11 5.71 -6.55
N VAL A 224 -5.07 6.32 -7.12
CA VAL A 224 -4.75 7.76 -6.96
C VAL A 224 -5.88 8.64 -7.47
N LYS A 225 -6.42 8.33 -8.66
CA LYS A 225 -7.50 9.08 -9.29
C LYS A 225 -8.77 9.11 -8.46
N ASN A 226 -9.11 7.96 -7.86
CA ASN A 226 -10.40 7.77 -7.19
C ASN A 226 -10.31 7.88 -5.68
N PHE A 227 -9.12 8.04 -5.09
CA PHE A 227 -8.90 8.01 -3.64
C PHE A 227 -9.80 9.01 -2.90
N TYR A 228 -9.79 10.27 -3.30
CA TYR A 228 -10.60 11.31 -2.67
C TYR A 228 -12.11 11.02 -2.78
N ASP A 229 -12.60 10.73 -3.98
CA ASP A 229 -14.02 10.48 -4.21
C ASP A 229 -14.51 9.22 -3.50
N ARG A 230 -13.66 8.22 -3.35
CA ARG A 230 -13.97 6.93 -2.72
C ARG A 230 -13.95 6.97 -1.19
N PHE A 231 -12.94 7.63 -0.61
CA PHE A 231 -12.68 7.52 0.82
C PHE A 231 -12.96 8.81 1.60
N ILE A 232 -12.69 9.97 1.02
CA ILE A 232 -12.77 11.24 1.76
C ILE A 232 -14.12 11.92 1.55
N LYS A 233 -14.56 12.03 0.31
CA LYS A 233 -15.77 12.75 -0.06
C LYS A 233 -17.05 12.22 0.63
N PRO A 234 -17.25 10.89 0.79
CA PRO A 234 -18.42 10.33 1.45
C PRO A 234 -18.48 10.56 2.96
N LEU A 235 -17.37 10.90 3.61
CA LEU A 235 -17.32 11.11 5.06
C LEU A 235 -18.14 12.32 5.48
N ASP A 236 -18.63 12.29 6.73
CA ASP A 236 -19.23 13.47 7.36
C ASP A 236 -18.20 14.61 7.46
N ASP A 237 -18.66 15.85 7.31
CA ASP A 237 -17.80 17.04 7.32
C ASP A 237 -17.07 17.25 8.66
N ASN A 238 -17.62 16.74 9.77
CA ASN A 238 -16.97 16.79 11.07
C ASN A 238 -16.01 15.63 11.33
N THR A 239 -15.88 14.66 10.41
CA THR A 239 -14.95 13.55 10.57
C THR A 239 -13.52 14.07 10.76
N LEU A 240 -12.87 13.64 11.82
CA LEU A 240 -11.45 13.90 12.06
C LEU A 240 -10.61 13.01 11.16
N LEU A 241 -9.70 13.62 10.41
CA LEU A 241 -8.73 12.94 9.56
C LEU A 241 -7.34 13.11 10.14
N THR A 242 -6.57 12.02 10.19
CA THR A 242 -5.20 12.02 10.70
C THR A 242 -4.29 11.33 9.70
N ILE A 243 -3.14 11.94 9.40
CA ILE A 243 -2.09 11.38 8.56
C ILE A 243 -1.07 10.68 9.44
N PHE A 244 -0.91 9.38 9.26
CA PHE A 244 0.17 8.59 9.85
C PHE A 244 1.15 8.12 8.79
N GLU A 245 2.42 8.04 9.18
CA GLU A 245 3.48 7.36 8.45
C GLU A 245 3.70 6.00 9.12
N CYS A 246 3.28 4.93 8.43
CA CYS A 246 3.34 3.56 8.93
C CYS A 246 4.54 2.84 8.32
N LYS A 247 5.21 2.01 9.11
CA LYS A 247 6.31 1.14 8.66
C LYS A 247 5.80 -0.30 8.52
N LYS A 248 6.04 -0.92 7.37
CA LYS A 248 5.82 -2.36 7.16
C LYS A 248 6.72 -3.22 8.01
#